data_36e73c5563d0bf589dde4756b501cffe
#
_entry.id   36e73c5563d0bf589dde4756b501cffe
#
_cell.length_a   1.000
_cell.length_b   1.000
_cell.length_c   1.000
_cell.angle_alpha   90.00
_cell.angle_beta   90.00
_cell.angle_gamma   90.00
#
_symmetry.space_group_name_H-M   'P 1'
#
loop_
_entity.id
_entity.type
_entity.pdbx_description
1 polymer ?
#
loop_
_entity_poly.entity_id
_entity_poly.type
_entity_poly.pdbx_seq_one_letter_code
_entity_poly.pdbx_strand_id
1 'polypeptide(L)'
;MLTNDDIRAWVVSADMGLGHQRAASPLQCIAEEGILTAGGAGVSSLKEKKLWDRTRRSYEFLSRVRAVPIIGKPLFGLLDELQKIAPFYPLRDLSAPTYQVHLMDKMIRKGIGGELIAKIRTKPLPMVTSFMLPAIAADEAGYEPVYCIICDAEISRAWVAKDPATSRIRYFVPCGRALVRLRSYGVPDERLFLTGFPLPLELLGNRDLDVLRADMAQRLLYLDPCSRFWPLHGLNVAHFLGKENCCPKQARALTLTYAVGGAGAQREAGRQIAESLREKIEAGEVILNLVAGVRADVRDYFVQAKNDLLPDSPNLRILYAPEKSEYFRLFAQAVRTTDILWTKPSELSFYCGLGIPIIMSPPIGAQERYNAKWLMEIQAGIAQDDPRYTSEWLFDLLNAGRLAEAAWSGFLKARKTGTYKIFDILKTGTMQHDPSPLKR
;
A
#
# COMPACT_ATOMS: atom_id res chain seq x y z
N MET A 1 -3.95 -29.79 -0.44
CA MET A 1 -4.31 -28.36 -0.26
C MET A 1 -4.24 -28.05 1.23
N LEU A 2 -3.28 -27.21 1.65
CA LEU A 2 -3.25 -26.78 3.04
C LEU A 2 -4.31 -25.68 3.17
N THR A 3 -5.39 -25.95 3.87
CA THR A 3 -6.43 -24.98 4.19
C THR A 3 -5.85 -23.93 5.15
N ASN A 4 -6.21 -22.64 4.99
CA ASN A 4 -5.80 -21.58 5.91
C ASN A 4 -6.42 -21.73 7.33
N ASP A 5 -7.27 -22.74 7.53
CA ASP A 5 -8.06 -22.97 8.74
C ASP A 5 -7.24 -23.26 10.00
N ASP A 6 -5.96 -23.66 9.82
CA ASP A 6 -5.06 -24.00 10.93
C ASP A 6 -4.25 -22.81 11.49
N ILE A 7 -4.33 -21.64 10.85
CA ILE A 7 -3.53 -20.47 11.26
C ILE A 7 -4.44 -19.47 11.93
N ARG A 8 -4.10 -19.12 13.18
CA ARG A 8 -4.76 -18.03 13.92
C ARG A 8 -3.74 -17.06 14.46
N ALA A 9 -4.08 -15.77 14.40
CA ALA A 9 -3.23 -14.70 14.89
C ALA A 9 -4.07 -13.53 15.42
N TRP A 10 -3.54 -12.77 16.33
CA TRP A 10 -4.04 -11.45 16.66
C TRP A 10 -3.58 -10.48 15.58
N VAL A 11 -4.49 -10.08 14.69
CA VAL A 11 -4.19 -9.10 13.64
C VAL A 11 -4.57 -7.71 14.13
N VAL A 12 -3.59 -6.81 14.20
CA VAL A 12 -3.75 -5.47 14.75
C VAL A 12 -3.39 -4.42 13.71
N SER A 13 -4.28 -3.49 13.43
CA SER A 13 -4.01 -2.31 12.60
C SER A 13 -4.08 -1.02 13.42
N ALA A 14 -3.79 0.12 12.80
CA ALA A 14 -3.95 1.44 13.39
C ALA A 14 -4.78 2.34 12.48
N ASP A 15 -5.61 3.21 13.08
CA ASP A 15 -6.37 4.24 12.36
C ASP A 15 -5.51 5.50 12.10
N MET A 16 -4.39 5.27 11.41
CA MET A 16 -3.38 6.30 11.04
C MET A 16 -3.29 6.42 9.51
N GLY A 17 -4.44 6.34 8.84
CA GLY A 17 -4.56 6.33 7.39
C GLY A 17 -4.91 4.94 6.85
N LEU A 18 -5.27 4.86 5.57
CA LEU A 18 -5.72 3.62 4.94
C LEU A 18 -4.61 2.59 4.75
N GLY A 19 -3.33 2.99 4.67
CA GLY A 19 -2.21 2.11 4.37
C GLY A 19 -2.03 0.98 5.38
N HIS A 20 -2.08 1.29 6.68
CA HIS A 20 -1.96 0.29 7.74
C HIS A 20 -3.12 -0.71 7.74
N GLN A 21 -4.32 -0.22 7.46
CA GLN A 21 -5.51 -1.06 7.41
C GLN A 21 -5.53 -1.92 6.15
N ARG A 22 -5.07 -1.38 5.01
CA ARG A 22 -4.91 -2.13 3.76
C ARG A 22 -3.87 -3.25 3.90
N ALA A 23 -2.78 -3.02 4.63
CA ALA A 23 -1.78 -4.06 4.91
C ALA A 23 -2.31 -5.19 5.82
N ALA A 24 -3.23 -4.88 6.72
CA ALA A 24 -3.84 -5.87 7.61
C ALA A 24 -5.02 -6.62 6.94
N SER A 25 -5.76 -5.97 6.04
CA SER A 25 -6.99 -6.51 5.43
C SER A 25 -6.84 -7.90 4.81
N PRO A 26 -5.77 -8.25 4.06
CA PRO A 26 -5.60 -9.59 3.50
C PRO A 26 -5.43 -10.70 4.56
N LEU A 27 -5.17 -10.33 5.81
CA LEU A 27 -5.01 -11.26 6.93
C LEU A 27 -6.31 -11.48 7.72
N GLN A 28 -7.46 -10.94 7.26
CA GLN A 28 -8.75 -11.07 7.92
C GLN A 28 -9.14 -12.53 8.16
N CYS A 29 -8.81 -13.43 7.23
CA CYS A 29 -9.17 -14.86 7.32
C CYS A 29 -8.46 -15.62 8.44
N ILE A 30 -7.31 -15.12 8.94
CA ILE A 30 -6.57 -15.71 10.06
C ILE A 30 -6.75 -14.94 11.37
N ALA A 31 -7.46 -13.82 11.33
CA ALA A 31 -7.65 -12.96 12.49
C ALA A 31 -8.61 -13.61 13.51
N GLU A 32 -8.18 -13.79 14.76
CA GLU A 32 -8.91 -14.52 15.81
C GLU A 32 -10.27 -13.90 16.15
N GLU A 33 -10.32 -12.61 16.35
CA GLU A 33 -11.57 -11.86 16.61
C GLU A 33 -11.77 -10.74 15.57
N GLY A 34 -11.34 -10.97 14.31
CA GLY A 34 -11.26 -9.94 13.32
C GLY A 34 -10.05 -9.03 13.51
N ILE A 35 -9.92 -8.01 12.65
CA ILE A 35 -8.80 -7.07 12.72
C ILE A 35 -9.04 -6.06 13.84
N LEU A 36 -8.23 -6.12 14.87
CA LEU A 36 -8.27 -5.17 15.98
C LEU A 36 -7.66 -3.82 15.53
N THR A 37 -8.26 -2.71 15.95
CA THR A 37 -7.71 -1.38 15.69
C THR A 37 -7.10 -0.82 16.97
N ALA A 38 -5.79 -0.59 16.98
CA ALA A 38 -5.12 0.05 18.10
C ALA A 38 -5.74 1.43 18.40
N GLY A 39 -6.06 1.70 19.65
CA GLY A 39 -6.82 2.89 20.05
C GLY A 39 -8.35 2.79 19.84
N GLY A 40 -8.84 1.68 19.28
CA GLY A 40 -10.25 1.43 19.03
C GLY A 40 -11.04 0.94 20.26
N ALA A 41 -12.35 0.79 20.10
CA ALA A 41 -13.21 0.23 21.13
C ALA A 41 -12.84 -1.23 21.42
N GLY A 42 -12.88 -1.63 22.69
CA GLY A 42 -12.58 -3.00 23.13
C GLY A 42 -11.09 -3.36 23.25
N VAL A 43 -10.18 -2.45 22.83
CA VAL A 43 -8.72 -2.63 22.93
C VAL A 43 -8.01 -1.40 23.50
N SER A 44 -8.75 -0.45 24.04
CA SER A 44 -8.21 0.76 24.67
C SER A 44 -9.14 1.28 25.72
N SER A 45 -8.60 1.64 26.88
CA SER A 45 -9.32 2.39 27.91
C SER A 45 -9.69 3.79 27.41
N LEU A 46 -10.64 4.45 28.11
CA LEU A 46 -11.01 5.84 27.80
C LEU A 46 -9.80 6.79 27.86
N LYS A 47 -8.85 6.52 28.74
CA LYS A 47 -7.59 7.30 28.87
C LYS A 47 -6.68 7.06 27.68
N GLU A 48 -6.48 5.81 27.29
CA GLU A 48 -5.69 5.44 26.10
C GLU A 48 -6.32 5.99 24.83
N LYS A 49 -7.65 5.88 24.68
CA LYS A 49 -8.37 6.42 23.52
C LYS A 49 -8.14 7.92 23.35
N LYS A 50 -8.20 8.71 24.43
CA LYS A 50 -7.89 10.15 24.38
C LYS A 50 -6.46 10.42 23.89
N LEU A 51 -5.51 9.59 24.26
CA LEU A 51 -4.12 9.74 23.88
C LEU A 51 -3.92 9.36 22.39
N TRP A 52 -4.55 8.29 21.93
CA TRP A 52 -4.60 7.89 20.53
C TRP A 52 -5.26 8.97 19.65
N ASP A 53 -6.41 9.49 20.07
CA ASP A 53 -7.12 10.56 19.35
C ASP A 53 -6.28 11.84 19.25
N ARG A 54 -5.54 12.19 20.32
CA ARG A 54 -4.63 13.32 20.28
C ARG A 54 -3.49 13.09 19.29
N THR A 55 -2.90 11.90 19.27
CA THR A 55 -1.84 11.53 18.34
C THR A 55 -2.33 11.55 16.90
N ARG A 56 -3.52 10.97 16.64
CA ARG A 56 -4.17 10.97 15.33
C ARG A 56 -4.48 12.39 14.84
N ARG A 57 -5.12 13.21 15.68
CA ARG A 57 -5.44 14.63 15.33
C ARG A 57 -4.18 15.42 15.03
N SER A 58 -3.12 15.23 15.79
CA SER A 58 -1.83 15.86 15.51
C SER A 58 -1.29 15.42 14.14
N TYR A 59 -1.32 14.14 13.84
CA TYR A 59 -0.89 13.60 12.54
C TYR A 59 -1.74 14.12 11.37
N GLU A 60 -3.08 14.10 11.50
CA GLU A 60 -3.99 14.63 10.49
C GLU A 60 -3.84 16.15 10.27
N PHE A 61 -3.71 16.91 11.37
CA PHE A 61 -3.45 18.34 11.30
C PHE A 61 -2.15 18.64 10.56
N LEU A 62 -1.08 17.92 10.87
CA LEU A 62 0.20 18.02 10.21
C LEU A 62 0.14 17.69 8.72
N SER A 63 -0.61 16.65 8.36
CA SER A 63 -0.82 16.24 6.96
C SER A 63 -1.59 17.30 6.17
N ARG A 64 -2.57 17.99 6.80
CA ARG A 64 -3.37 19.04 6.15
C ARG A 64 -2.60 20.36 6.02
N VAL A 65 -1.90 20.78 7.07
CA VAL A 65 -1.12 22.04 7.06
C VAL A 65 0.01 21.97 6.04
N ARG A 66 0.56 20.79 5.79
CA ARG A 66 1.59 20.54 4.78
C ARG A 66 1.09 20.79 3.34
N ALA A 67 -0.22 20.72 3.11
CA ALA A 67 -0.82 21.02 1.81
C ALA A 67 -1.01 22.53 1.54
N VAL A 68 -0.74 23.42 2.52
CA VAL A 68 -0.93 24.88 2.42
C VAL A 68 0.43 25.59 2.27
N PRO A 69 0.75 26.23 1.12
CA PRO A 69 2.10 26.74 0.81
C PRO A 69 2.60 27.92 1.66
N ILE A 70 1.75 28.65 2.41
CA ILE A 70 2.06 30.01 2.86
C ILE A 70 2.35 30.15 4.37
N ILE A 71 1.92 29.22 5.23
CA ILE A 71 1.95 29.46 6.70
C ILE A 71 3.03 28.63 7.44
N GLY A 72 3.82 27.80 6.76
CA GLY A 72 4.47 26.67 7.37
C GLY A 72 5.98 26.65 7.53
N LYS A 73 6.79 27.50 6.91
CA LYS A 73 8.26 27.28 6.84
C LYS A 73 9.01 27.05 8.18
N PRO A 74 8.81 27.80 9.26
CA PRO A 74 9.52 27.51 10.52
C PRO A 74 8.95 26.34 11.33
N LEU A 75 7.61 26.15 11.30
CA LEU A 75 6.95 25.02 11.96
C LEU A 75 7.22 23.69 11.22
N PHE A 76 7.38 23.74 9.89
CA PHE A 76 7.75 22.61 9.06
C PHE A 76 9.16 22.09 9.34
N GLY A 77 10.15 22.95 9.65
CA GLY A 77 11.50 22.52 9.99
C GLY A 77 11.53 21.58 11.19
N LEU A 78 10.76 21.89 12.24
CA LEU A 78 10.66 21.03 13.43
C LEU A 78 9.92 19.71 13.13
N LEU A 79 8.90 19.77 12.29
CA LEU A 79 8.07 18.61 11.94
C LEU A 79 8.73 17.69 10.92
N ASP A 80 9.45 18.26 9.95
CA ASP A 80 10.30 17.51 9.04
C ASP A 80 11.44 16.80 9.82
N GLU A 81 12.00 17.43 10.85
CA GLU A 81 12.97 16.78 11.72
C GLU A 81 12.36 15.61 12.50
N LEU A 82 11.11 15.75 12.97
CA LEU A 82 10.40 14.68 13.68
C LEU A 82 10.05 13.47 12.80
N GLN A 83 9.86 13.65 11.49
CA GLN A 83 9.57 12.59 10.54
C GLN A 83 10.74 12.28 9.59
N LYS A 84 11.90 12.81 9.88
CA LYS A 84 13.07 12.70 9.02
C LYS A 84 13.50 11.25 8.85
N ILE A 85 13.45 10.80 7.62
CA ILE A 85 14.12 9.59 7.20
C ILE A 85 15.52 10.00 6.79
N ALA A 86 16.53 9.46 7.46
CA ALA A 86 17.93 9.78 7.15
C ALA A 86 18.24 9.43 5.67
N PRO A 87 19.07 10.23 4.97
CA PRO A 87 19.52 9.88 3.63
C PRO A 87 20.03 8.44 3.59
N PHE A 88 19.74 7.72 2.50
CA PHE A 88 20.14 6.32 2.37
C PHE A 88 21.66 6.19 2.28
N TYR A 89 22.27 7.08 1.54
CA TYR A 89 23.72 7.16 1.39
C TYR A 89 24.29 8.40 2.10
N PRO A 90 25.55 8.31 2.61
CA PRO A 90 26.37 7.11 2.69
C PRO A 90 25.77 6.08 3.65
N LEU A 91 26.00 4.80 3.39
CA LEU A 91 25.62 3.72 4.32
C LEU A 91 26.35 3.90 5.64
N ARG A 92 25.61 3.88 6.73
CA ARG A 92 26.14 4.09 8.07
C ARG A 92 25.24 3.43 9.11
N ASP A 93 25.77 3.29 10.31
CA ASP A 93 24.98 2.88 11.47
C ASP A 93 23.98 4.01 11.84
N LEU A 94 22.71 3.66 11.91
CA LEU A 94 21.59 4.50 12.30
C LEU A 94 20.80 3.87 13.47
N SER A 95 21.43 2.96 14.23
CA SER A 95 20.79 2.23 15.32
C SER A 95 20.44 3.12 16.52
N ALA A 96 21.16 4.22 16.71
CA ALA A 96 20.91 5.16 17.80
C ALA A 96 19.44 5.62 17.84
N PRO A 97 18.79 5.61 19.02
CA PRO A 97 17.40 6.02 19.15
C PRO A 97 17.24 7.52 18.90
N THR A 98 16.24 7.88 18.07
CA THR A 98 15.87 9.27 17.80
C THR A 98 14.92 9.82 18.87
N TYR A 99 14.68 11.13 18.84
CA TYR A 99 13.69 11.76 19.71
C TYR A 99 12.31 11.09 19.63
N GLN A 100 11.89 10.68 18.43
CA GLN A 100 10.63 9.95 18.24
C GLN A 100 10.58 8.63 18.99
N VAL A 101 11.69 7.87 18.97
CA VAL A 101 11.80 6.60 19.71
C VAL A 101 11.66 6.85 21.21
N HIS A 102 12.33 7.86 21.75
CA HIS A 102 12.19 8.24 23.16
C HIS A 102 10.78 8.72 23.52
N LEU A 103 10.10 9.43 22.61
CA LEU A 103 8.72 9.83 22.81
C LEU A 103 7.78 8.63 22.86
N MET A 104 7.93 7.65 21.95
CA MET A 104 7.15 6.42 21.98
C MET A 104 7.40 5.58 23.23
N ASP A 105 8.67 5.38 23.62
CA ASP A 105 9.04 4.71 24.86
C ASP A 105 8.30 5.36 26.06
N LYS A 106 8.32 6.69 26.13
CA LYS A 106 7.59 7.42 27.19
C LYS A 106 6.06 7.22 27.13
N MET A 107 5.48 7.11 25.94
CA MET A 107 4.04 6.88 25.77
C MET A 107 3.66 5.46 26.20
N ILE A 108 4.45 4.46 25.85
CA ILE A 108 4.26 3.06 26.24
C ILE A 108 4.35 2.93 27.77
N ARG A 109 5.36 3.51 28.39
CA ARG A 109 5.50 3.55 29.86
C ARG A 109 4.33 4.27 30.57
N LYS A 110 3.60 5.15 29.89
CA LYS A 110 2.35 5.76 30.37
C LYS A 110 1.11 4.90 30.16
N GLY A 111 1.28 3.69 29.63
CA GLY A 111 0.25 2.67 29.49
C GLY A 111 -0.43 2.61 28.12
N ILE A 112 0.13 3.26 27.07
CA ILE A 112 -0.39 3.04 25.72
C ILE A 112 -0.16 1.59 25.31
N GLY A 113 -1.23 0.93 24.81
CA GLY A 113 -1.23 -0.44 24.38
C GLY A 113 -1.51 -1.45 25.49
N GLY A 114 -1.66 -1.00 26.75
CA GLY A 114 -1.87 -1.89 27.90
C GLY A 114 -3.12 -2.76 27.78
N GLU A 115 -4.25 -2.19 27.40
CA GLU A 115 -5.52 -2.90 27.20
C GLU A 115 -5.45 -3.89 26.02
N LEU A 116 -4.79 -3.48 24.93
CA LEU A 116 -4.53 -4.37 23.80
C LEU A 116 -3.72 -5.59 24.25
N ILE A 117 -2.64 -5.36 25.01
CA ILE A 117 -1.79 -6.45 25.52
C ILE A 117 -2.56 -7.36 26.47
N ALA A 118 -3.37 -6.80 27.37
CA ALA A 118 -4.23 -7.57 28.26
C ALA A 118 -5.18 -8.47 27.45
N LYS A 119 -5.78 -7.94 26.39
CA LYS A 119 -6.66 -8.69 25.48
C LYS A 119 -5.93 -9.82 24.76
N ILE A 120 -4.80 -9.55 24.11
CA ILE A 120 -4.10 -10.58 23.32
C ILE A 120 -3.49 -11.68 24.20
N ARG A 121 -3.21 -11.41 25.48
CA ARG A 121 -2.77 -12.42 26.46
C ARG A 121 -3.84 -13.43 26.84
N THR A 122 -5.09 -13.19 26.52
CA THR A 122 -6.18 -14.17 26.78
C THR A 122 -6.01 -15.45 25.98
N LYS A 123 -5.33 -15.37 24.82
CA LYS A 123 -4.96 -16.52 23.98
C LYS A 123 -3.51 -16.35 23.50
N PRO A 124 -2.64 -17.36 23.67
CA PRO A 124 -1.21 -17.27 23.30
C PRO A 124 -1.02 -17.49 21.79
N LEU A 125 -1.56 -16.59 20.98
CA LEU A 125 -1.44 -16.60 19.51
C LEU A 125 -0.37 -15.59 19.05
N PRO A 126 0.24 -15.78 17.87
CA PRO A 126 1.10 -14.78 17.27
C PRO A 126 0.35 -13.45 17.10
N MET A 127 1.03 -12.33 17.37
CA MET A 127 0.53 -10.99 17.05
C MET A 127 1.15 -10.51 15.74
N VAL A 128 0.31 -10.09 14.79
CA VAL A 128 0.72 -9.45 13.54
C VAL A 128 0.16 -8.04 13.52
N THR A 129 1.01 -7.04 13.42
CA THR A 129 0.55 -5.65 13.36
C THR A 129 1.14 -4.90 12.18
N SER A 130 0.36 -3.98 11.62
CA SER A 130 0.79 -3.09 10.55
C SER A 130 1.30 -1.72 11.04
N PHE A 131 1.51 -1.58 12.36
CA PHE A 131 1.96 -0.32 12.96
C PHE A 131 2.97 -0.55 14.07
N MET A 132 4.00 0.31 14.14
CA MET A 132 5.12 0.14 15.06
C MET A 132 4.74 0.21 16.54
N LEU A 133 3.83 1.10 16.93
CA LEU A 133 3.55 1.34 18.34
C LEU A 133 2.97 0.11 19.05
N PRO A 134 1.96 -0.60 18.51
CA PRO A 134 1.51 -1.88 19.08
C PRO A 134 2.59 -2.95 19.13
N ALA A 135 3.46 -3.02 18.10
CA ALA A 135 4.56 -3.99 18.09
C ALA A 135 5.55 -3.76 19.22
N ILE A 136 6.00 -2.50 19.39
CA ILE A 136 6.97 -2.12 20.42
C ILE A 136 6.33 -2.29 21.82
N ALA A 137 5.06 -1.90 22.01
CA ALA A 137 4.38 -2.08 23.29
C ALA A 137 4.24 -3.56 23.69
N ALA A 138 3.95 -4.45 22.73
CA ALA A 138 3.87 -5.88 22.96
C ALA A 138 5.25 -6.49 23.31
N ASP A 139 6.29 -6.08 22.59
CA ASP A 139 7.67 -6.51 22.86
C ASP A 139 8.16 -6.08 24.24
N GLU A 140 7.97 -4.82 24.62
CA GLU A 140 8.31 -4.28 25.94
C GLU A 140 7.54 -4.99 27.07
N ALA A 141 6.29 -5.40 26.81
CA ALA A 141 5.49 -6.18 27.74
C ALA A 141 5.87 -7.67 27.80
N GLY A 142 6.85 -8.12 27.02
CA GLY A 142 7.29 -9.51 26.98
C GLY A 142 6.35 -10.45 26.22
N TYR A 143 5.47 -9.95 25.36
CA TYR A 143 4.62 -10.77 24.52
C TYR A 143 5.38 -11.30 23.30
N GLU A 144 5.20 -12.56 22.95
CA GLU A 144 5.80 -13.23 21.77
C GLU A 144 4.91 -14.35 21.21
N PRO A 145 5.03 -14.63 19.88
CA PRO A 145 5.83 -13.88 18.90
C PRO A 145 5.08 -12.63 18.38
N VAL A 146 5.83 -11.57 18.11
CA VAL A 146 5.32 -10.31 17.54
C VAL A 146 5.90 -10.11 16.15
N TYR A 147 5.04 -9.86 15.16
CA TYR A 147 5.39 -9.54 13.80
C TYR A 147 4.89 -8.15 13.42
N CYS A 148 5.75 -7.35 12.78
CA CYS A 148 5.42 -6.01 12.32
C CYS A 148 5.50 -5.93 10.78
N ILE A 149 4.40 -5.59 10.11
CA ILE A 149 4.36 -5.39 8.66
C ILE A 149 4.82 -3.98 8.35
N ILE A 150 5.84 -3.86 7.52
CA ILE A 150 6.30 -2.57 6.97
C ILE A 150 5.43 -2.21 5.76
N CYS A 151 4.84 -1.01 5.78
CA CYS A 151 3.87 -0.55 4.78
C CYS A 151 4.46 0.36 3.70
N ASP A 152 5.75 0.72 3.80
CA ASP A 152 6.44 1.65 2.90
C ASP A 152 7.77 1.07 2.40
N ALA A 153 8.25 1.57 1.26
CA ALA A 153 9.56 1.18 0.72
C ALA A 153 10.74 1.75 1.52
N GLU A 154 10.47 2.74 2.39
CA GLU A 154 11.45 3.35 3.28
C GLU A 154 10.76 3.78 4.58
N ILE A 155 11.45 3.68 5.70
CA ILE A 155 10.88 3.92 7.03
C ILE A 155 11.80 4.79 7.90
N SER A 156 11.20 5.48 8.88
CA SER A 156 11.94 6.20 9.91
C SER A 156 12.44 5.26 11.00
N ARG A 157 13.40 5.72 11.81
CA ARG A 157 13.95 4.96 12.97
C ARG A 157 12.88 4.60 14.01
N ALA A 158 11.77 5.32 14.03
CA ALA A 158 10.63 5.08 14.91
C ALA A 158 9.94 3.72 14.72
N TRP A 159 10.14 3.06 13.59
CA TRP A 159 9.61 1.72 13.33
C TRP A 159 10.31 0.61 14.13
N VAL A 160 11.45 0.91 14.72
CA VAL A 160 12.29 -0.05 15.42
C VAL A 160 12.35 0.29 16.90
N ALA A 161 12.32 -0.73 17.75
CA ALA A 161 12.45 -0.60 19.20
C ALA A 161 13.69 0.22 19.60
N LYS A 162 13.68 0.76 20.83
CA LYS A 162 14.77 1.58 21.35
C LYS A 162 16.10 0.85 21.32
N ASP A 163 16.12 -0.40 21.74
CA ASP A 163 17.24 -1.31 21.62
C ASP A 163 16.89 -2.44 20.61
N PRO A 164 17.32 -2.31 19.35
CA PRO A 164 16.99 -3.29 18.32
C PRO A 164 17.66 -4.65 18.51
N ALA A 165 18.81 -4.69 19.21
CA ALA A 165 19.54 -5.95 19.42
C ALA A 165 18.80 -6.88 20.37
N THR A 166 18.16 -6.35 21.40
CA THR A 166 17.42 -7.10 22.41
C THR A 166 15.94 -7.30 22.08
N SER A 167 15.37 -6.43 21.23
CA SER A 167 13.98 -6.53 20.76
C SER A 167 13.72 -7.86 20.06
N ARG A 168 12.55 -8.46 20.28
CA ARG A 168 12.14 -9.75 19.68
C ARG A 168 11.16 -9.57 18.52
N ILE A 169 10.86 -8.31 18.13
CA ILE A 169 10.00 -8.01 17.00
C ILE A 169 10.60 -8.57 15.72
N ARG A 170 9.78 -9.30 14.97
CA ARG A 170 10.07 -9.81 13.63
C ARG A 170 9.38 -8.93 12.60
N TYR A 171 10.03 -8.66 11.48
CA TYR A 171 9.52 -7.71 10.49
C TYR A 171 9.17 -8.40 9.18
N PHE A 172 7.96 -8.19 8.68
CA PHE A 172 7.56 -8.52 7.30
C PHE A 172 7.87 -7.32 6.41
N VAL A 173 8.82 -7.51 5.51
CA VAL A 173 9.45 -6.42 4.76
C VAL A 173 9.01 -6.44 3.30
N PRO A 174 8.50 -5.30 2.75
CA PRO A 174 7.92 -5.29 1.42
C PRO A 174 8.94 -5.31 0.28
N CYS A 175 10.15 -4.76 0.49
CA CYS A 175 11.16 -4.63 -0.56
C CYS A 175 12.59 -4.58 0.03
N GLY A 176 13.58 -4.80 -0.83
CA GLY A 176 14.99 -4.82 -0.43
C GLY A 176 15.49 -3.49 0.14
N ARG A 177 14.90 -2.36 -0.26
CA ARG A 177 15.26 -1.04 0.26
C ARG A 177 14.90 -0.92 1.75
N ALA A 178 13.68 -1.30 2.13
CA ALA A 178 13.25 -1.32 3.52
C ALA A 178 14.05 -2.34 4.35
N LEU A 179 14.47 -3.48 3.76
CA LEU A 179 15.32 -4.46 4.40
C LEU A 179 16.68 -3.86 4.80
N VAL A 180 17.38 -3.21 3.87
CA VAL A 180 18.66 -2.56 4.14
C VAL A 180 18.51 -1.46 5.17
N ARG A 181 17.40 -0.73 5.16
CA ARG A 181 17.10 0.29 6.16
C ARG A 181 16.95 -0.30 7.56
N LEU A 182 16.22 -1.38 7.73
CA LEU A 182 16.06 -2.06 9.03
C LEU A 182 17.41 -2.55 9.57
N ARG A 183 18.27 -3.11 8.70
CA ARG A 183 19.66 -3.46 9.06
C ARG A 183 20.45 -2.26 9.56
N SER A 184 20.34 -1.11 8.88
CA SER A 184 21.03 0.12 9.30
C SER A 184 20.52 0.66 10.64
N TYR A 185 19.29 0.28 11.03
CA TYR A 185 18.72 0.56 12.35
C TYR A 185 19.09 -0.47 13.42
N GLY A 186 19.93 -1.46 13.08
CA GLY A 186 20.44 -2.46 14.00
C GLY A 186 19.54 -3.67 14.22
N VAL A 187 18.54 -3.90 13.35
CA VAL A 187 17.70 -5.11 13.44
C VAL A 187 18.48 -6.31 12.90
N PRO A 188 18.63 -7.40 13.66
CA PRO A 188 19.31 -8.62 13.24
C PRO A 188 18.60 -9.31 12.06
N ASP A 189 19.39 -9.94 11.18
CA ASP A 189 18.88 -10.55 9.94
C ASP A 189 17.87 -11.67 10.16
N GLU A 190 18.02 -12.45 11.23
CA GLU A 190 17.10 -13.54 11.59
C GLU A 190 15.68 -13.06 11.96
N ARG A 191 15.49 -11.75 12.14
CA ARG A 191 14.20 -11.12 12.41
C ARG A 191 13.60 -10.42 11.19
N LEU A 192 14.28 -10.46 10.04
CA LEU A 192 13.91 -9.78 8.81
C LEU A 192 13.40 -10.77 7.76
N PHE A 193 12.11 -10.72 7.45
CA PHE A 193 11.48 -11.57 6.45
C PHE A 193 11.10 -10.73 5.22
N LEU A 194 11.82 -10.89 4.13
CA LEU A 194 11.56 -10.17 2.87
C LEU A 194 10.36 -10.81 2.13
N THR A 195 9.17 -10.63 2.67
CA THR A 195 7.93 -11.25 2.19
C THR A 195 7.36 -10.59 0.92
N GLY A 196 7.47 -9.28 0.83
CA GLY A 196 6.62 -8.44 -0.02
C GLY A 196 5.48 -7.83 0.80
N PHE A 197 4.79 -6.84 0.21
CA PHE A 197 3.58 -6.27 0.79
C PHE A 197 2.43 -7.28 0.73
N PRO A 198 1.61 -7.43 1.78
CA PRO A 198 0.46 -8.32 1.73
C PRO A 198 -0.61 -7.77 0.78
N LEU A 199 -0.74 -8.42 -0.37
CA LEU A 199 -1.76 -8.14 -1.37
C LEU A 199 -3.01 -9.00 -1.11
N PRO A 200 -4.22 -8.50 -1.46
CA PRO A 200 -5.46 -9.25 -1.33
C PRO A 200 -5.45 -10.57 -2.10
N LEU A 201 -5.92 -11.65 -1.47
CA LEU A 201 -5.91 -12.99 -2.08
C LEU A 201 -6.79 -13.07 -3.34
N GLU A 202 -7.87 -12.32 -3.38
CA GLU A 202 -8.76 -12.21 -4.55
C GLU A 202 -8.09 -11.59 -5.78
N LEU A 203 -6.97 -10.89 -5.61
CA LEU A 203 -6.14 -10.35 -6.70
C LEU A 203 -5.00 -11.29 -7.12
N LEU A 204 -4.67 -12.23 -6.27
CA LEU A 204 -3.60 -13.21 -6.51
C LEU A 204 -4.16 -14.53 -7.07
N GLY A 205 -5.30 -14.98 -6.55
CA GLY A 205 -5.84 -16.30 -6.77
C GLY A 205 -5.21 -17.34 -5.84
N ASN A 206 -4.95 -18.53 -6.37
CA ASN A 206 -4.26 -19.59 -5.62
C ASN A 206 -2.74 -19.34 -5.50
N ARG A 207 -2.00 -20.30 -4.93
CA ARG A 207 -0.53 -20.21 -4.78
C ARG A 207 0.24 -20.19 -6.11
N ASP A 208 -0.40 -20.57 -7.22
CA ASP A 208 0.15 -20.48 -8.57
C ASP A 208 -0.19 -19.15 -9.24
N LEU A 209 -0.85 -18.24 -8.52
CA LEU A 209 -1.20 -16.88 -8.96
C LEU A 209 -2.08 -16.87 -10.21
N ASP A 210 -3.03 -17.80 -10.30
CA ASP A 210 -3.90 -17.99 -11.47
C ASP A 210 -4.71 -16.74 -11.83
N VAL A 211 -5.30 -16.05 -10.84
CA VAL A 211 -6.03 -14.80 -11.04
C VAL A 211 -5.08 -13.70 -11.51
N LEU A 212 -3.96 -13.52 -10.82
CA LEU A 212 -2.97 -12.49 -11.16
C LEU A 212 -2.43 -12.69 -12.58
N ARG A 213 -2.07 -13.92 -12.95
CA ARG A 213 -1.53 -14.25 -14.29
C ARG A 213 -2.55 -13.94 -15.38
N ALA A 214 -3.81 -14.32 -15.17
CA ALA A 214 -4.89 -14.06 -16.12
C ALA A 214 -5.16 -12.55 -16.27
N ASP A 215 -5.30 -11.83 -15.15
CA ASP A 215 -5.60 -10.39 -15.16
C ASP A 215 -4.43 -9.59 -15.77
N MET A 216 -3.17 -9.95 -15.44
CA MET A 216 -1.98 -9.31 -15.99
C MET A 216 -1.84 -9.52 -17.50
N ALA A 217 -2.06 -10.73 -17.98
CA ALA A 217 -1.97 -11.03 -19.43
C ALA A 217 -2.98 -10.20 -20.22
N GLN A 218 -4.23 -10.11 -19.74
CA GLN A 218 -5.25 -9.28 -20.38
C GLN A 218 -4.88 -7.79 -20.33
N ARG A 219 -4.38 -7.30 -19.20
CA ARG A 219 -3.94 -5.90 -19.03
C ARG A 219 -2.88 -5.51 -20.07
N LEU A 220 -1.88 -6.36 -20.28
CA LEU A 220 -0.80 -6.09 -21.25
C LEU A 220 -1.33 -5.92 -22.68
N LEU A 221 -2.42 -6.58 -23.06
CA LEU A 221 -3.05 -6.41 -24.37
C LEU A 221 -3.63 -4.99 -24.54
N TYR A 222 -4.21 -4.42 -23.48
CA TYR A 222 -4.80 -3.06 -23.51
C TYR A 222 -3.75 -1.96 -23.33
N LEU A 223 -2.60 -2.30 -22.73
CA LEU A 223 -1.50 -1.34 -22.52
C LEU A 223 -0.54 -1.23 -23.72
N ASP A 224 -0.74 -2.02 -24.79
CA ASP A 224 0.11 -1.99 -25.98
C ASP A 224 -0.71 -1.96 -27.28
N PRO A 225 -1.56 -0.93 -27.52
CA PRO A 225 -2.42 -0.86 -28.69
C PRO A 225 -1.64 -0.76 -30.00
N CYS A 226 -0.41 -0.23 -29.97
CA CYS A 226 0.45 -0.06 -31.14
C CYS A 226 1.51 -1.15 -31.30
N SER A 227 1.41 -2.26 -30.54
CA SER A 227 2.34 -3.40 -30.62
C SER A 227 3.82 -3.00 -30.50
N ARG A 228 4.15 -2.16 -29.53
CA ARG A 228 5.53 -1.73 -29.21
C ARG A 228 6.22 -2.64 -28.21
N PHE A 229 5.44 -3.19 -27.27
CA PHE A 229 5.92 -4.06 -26.20
C PHE A 229 5.95 -5.55 -26.61
N TRP A 230 4.88 -6.05 -27.26
CA TRP A 230 4.73 -7.48 -27.55
C TRP A 230 5.85 -8.08 -28.43
N PRO A 231 6.36 -7.43 -29.48
CA PRO A 231 7.46 -7.96 -30.26
C PRO A 231 8.75 -8.20 -29.48
N LEU A 232 8.96 -7.43 -28.41
CA LEU A 232 10.16 -7.52 -27.57
C LEU A 232 10.01 -8.51 -26.43
N HIS A 233 8.80 -8.63 -25.85
CA HIS A 233 8.57 -9.32 -24.59
C HIS A 233 7.62 -10.51 -24.67
N GLY A 234 6.92 -10.73 -25.78
CA GLY A 234 5.83 -11.69 -25.89
C GLY A 234 6.21 -13.13 -25.51
N LEU A 235 7.41 -13.58 -25.86
CA LEU A 235 7.90 -14.90 -25.46
C LEU A 235 8.07 -15.04 -23.95
N ASN A 236 8.63 -14.02 -23.29
CA ASN A 236 8.77 -14.01 -21.84
C ASN A 236 7.41 -13.90 -21.14
N VAL A 237 6.52 -13.05 -21.66
CA VAL A 237 5.16 -12.91 -21.14
C VAL A 237 4.43 -14.26 -21.20
N ALA A 238 4.45 -14.93 -22.35
CA ALA A 238 3.83 -16.25 -22.51
C ALA A 238 4.44 -17.33 -21.60
N HIS A 239 5.76 -17.27 -21.37
CA HIS A 239 6.42 -18.18 -20.43
C HIS A 239 5.95 -17.97 -18.98
N PHE A 240 5.90 -16.72 -18.50
CA PHE A 240 5.54 -16.44 -17.12
C PHE A 240 4.04 -16.48 -16.85
N LEU A 241 3.22 -16.03 -17.80
CA LEU A 241 1.76 -15.90 -17.59
C LEU A 241 0.95 -17.07 -18.15
N GLY A 242 1.55 -17.90 -19.03
CA GLY A 242 0.88 -18.96 -19.78
C GLY A 242 0.34 -18.44 -21.12
N LYS A 243 0.58 -19.21 -22.20
CA LYS A 243 0.13 -18.86 -23.55
C LYS A 243 -1.38 -18.70 -23.64
N GLU A 244 -2.12 -19.53 -22.91
CA GLU A 244 -3.58 -19.54 -22.83
C GLU A 244 -4.17 -18.23 -22.28
N ASN A 245 -3.43 -17.51 -21.45
CA ASN A 245 -3.84 -16.22 -20.90
C ASN A 245 -3.55 -15.04 -21.83
N CYS A 246 -2.63 -15.20 -22.78
CA CYS A 246 -2.16 -14.13 -23.68
C CYS A 246 -3.05 -13.92 -24.92
N CYS A 247 -4.18 -14.60 -25.02
CA CYS A 247 -5.17 -14.37 -26.07
C CYS A 247 -6.22 -13.35 -25.59
N PRO A 248 -6.69 -12.43 -26.44
CA PRO A 248 -7.78 -11.53 -26.10
C PRO A 248 -9.04 -12.34 -25.76
N LYS A 249 -9.61 -12.12 -24.57
CA LYS A 249 -10.86 -12.81 -24.16
C LYS A 249 -12.09 -12.05 -24.63
N GLN A 250 -12.09 -10.74 -24.49
CA GLN A 250 -13.19 -9.86 -24.87
C GLN A 250 -12.67 -8.45 -25.08
N ALA A 251 -13.17 -7.75 -26.11
CA ALA A 251 -12.88 -6.34 -26.27
C ALA A 251 -13.54 -5.52 -25.14
N ARG A 252 -12.78 -4.62 -24.52
CA ARG A 252 -13.26 -3.69 -23.49
C ARG A 252 -12.52 -2.36 -23.56
N ALA A 253 -13.07 -1.34 -22.93
CA ALA A 253 -12.43 -0.06 -22.79
C ALA A 253 -11.17 -0.14 -21.91
N LEU A 254 -10.19 0.74 -22.17
CA LEU A 254 -9.06 0.98 -21.28
C LEU A 254 -9.58 1.52 -19.94
N THR A 255 -9.19 0.90 -18.84
CA THR A 255 -9.67 1.29 -17.51
C THR A 255 -8.59 2.01 -16.71
N LEU A 256 -8.80 3.29 -16.46
CA LEU A 256 -8.00 4.13 -15.59
C LEU A 256 -8.68 4.24 -14.21
N THR A 257 -7.94 3.97 -13.15
CA THR A 257 -8.42 4.15 -11.77
C THR A 257 -7.60 5.24 -11.08
N TYR A 258 -8.26 6.35 -10.76
CA TYR A 258 -7.69 7.46 -9.99
C TYR A 258 -8.07 7.33 -8.52
N ALA A 259 -7.10 7.08 -7.64
CA ALA A 259 -7.34 6.88 -6.21
C ALA A 259 -6.83 8.06 -5.38
N VAL A 260 -7.75 8.80 -4.77
CA VAL A 260 -7.43 9.87 -3.82
C VAL A 260 -6.91 9.28 -2.51
N GLY A 261 -5.89 9.90 -1.95
CA GLY A 261 -5.34 9.47 -0.66
C GLY A 261 -6.33 9.63 0.50
N GLY A 262 -6.12 8.87 1.59
CA GLY A 262 -7.03 8.82 2.74
C GLY A 262 -7.37 10.17 3.38
N ALA A 263 -6.53 11.19 3.21
CA ALA A 263 -6.81 12.56 3.66
C ALA A 263 -7.70 13.38 2.70
N GLY A 264 -8.05 12.84 1.53
CA GLY A 264 -8.88 13.54 0.52
C GLY A 264 -8.13 14.62 -0.28
N ALA A 265 -6.81 14.68 -0.17
CA ALA A 265 -5.99 15.61 -0.93
C ALA A 265 -5.98 15.24 -2.43
N GLN A 266 -5.85 16.25 -3.30
CA GLN A 266 -5.72 16.09 -4.75
C GLN A 266 -7.02 15.61 -5.46
N ARG A 267 -8.22 15.76 -4.85
CA ARG A 267 -9.50 15.42 -5.51
C ARG A 267 -9.74 16.25 -6.78
N GLU A 268 -9.22 17.47 -6.83
CA GLU A 268 -9.31 18.37 -7.99
C GLU A 268 -8.68 17.77 -9.25
N ALA A 269 -7.59 17.03 -9.11
CA ALA A 269 -6.97 16.33 -10.23
C ALA A 269 -7.91 15.26 -10.83
N GLY A 270 -8.72 14.58 -10.02
CA GLY A 270 -9.72 13.63 -10.52
C GLY A 270 -10.75 14.28 -11.46
N ARG A 271 -11.20 15.50 -11.14
CA ARG A 271 -12.08 16.28 -12.03
C ARG A 271 -11.35 16.68 -13.32
N GLN A 272 -10.11 17.17 -13.22
CA GLN A 272 -9.32 17.57 -14.39
C GLN A 272 -9.05 16.40 -15.34
N ILE A 273 -8.77 15.21 -14.78
CA ILE A 273 -8.62 13.97 -15.55
C ILE A 273 -9.91 13.62 -16.28
N ALA A 274 -11.07 13.69 -15.58
CA ALA A 274 -12.37 13.40 -16.19
C ALA A 274 -12.72 14.38 -17.32
N GLU A 275 -12.41 15.66 -17.11
CA GLU A 275 -12.61 16.70 -18.12
C GLU A 275 -11.73 16.49 -19.36
N SER A 276 -10.44 16.21 -19.16
CA SER A 276 -9.49 15.93 -20.24
C SER A 276 -9.84 14.67 -21.03
N LEU A 277 -10.39 13.64 -20.37
CA LEU A 277 -10.76 12.38 -21.00
C LEU A 277 -12.22 12.32 -21.47
N ARG A 278 -12.96 13.42 -21.39
CA ARG A 278 -14.42 13.45 -21.61
C ARG A 278 -14.84 12.75 -22.90
N GLU A 279 -14.29 13.15 -24.04
CA GLU A 279 -14.63 12.60 -25.35
C GLU A 279 -14.37 11.09 -25.42
N LYS A 280 -13.26 10.62 -24.87
CA LYS A 280 -12.92 9.19 -24.86
C LYS A 280 -13.81 8.37 -23.92
N ILE A 281 -14.27 8.96 -22.83
CA ILE A 281 -15.22 8.32 -21.90
C ILE A 281 -16.61 8.24 -22.57
N GLU A 282 -17.06 9.29 -23.24
CA GLU A 282 -18.31 9.33 -24.00
C GLU A 282 -18.32 8.31 -25.15
N ALA A 283 -17.20 8.22 -25.87
CA ALA A 283 -17.01 7.22 -26.95
C ALA A 283 -16.91 5.77 -26.47
N GLY A 284 -16.79 5.54 -25.15
CA GLY A 284 -16.61 4.21 -24.58
C GLY A 284 -15.20 3.61 -24.77
N GLU A 285 -14.22 4.45 -25.14
CA GLU A 285 -12.81 4.03 -25.27
C GLU A 285 -12.14 3.90 -23.90
N VAL A 286 -12.58 4.71 -22.92
CA VAL A 286 -12.01 4.78 -21.58
C VAL A 286 -13.10 4.62 -20.52
N ILE A 287 -12.82 3.78 -19.53
CA ILE A 287 -13.52 3.76 -18.24
C ILE A 287 -12.67 4.48 -17.21
N LEU A 288 -13.21 5.50 -16.56
CA LEU A 288 -12.55 6.21 -15.46
C LEU A 288 -13.22 5.88 -14.13
N ASN A 289 -12.48 5.24 -13.22
CA ASN A 289 -12.89 5.03 -11.85
C ASN A 289 -12.31 6.14 -10.96
N LEU A 290 -13.14 6.97 -10.35
CA LEU A 290 -12.77 7.97 -9.35
C LEU A 290 -13.00 7.38 -7.96
N VAL A 291 -11.92 7.11 -7.23
CA VAL A 291 -11.96 6.44 -5.93
C VAL A 291 -11.97 7.45 -4.80
N ALA A 292 -13.11 7.65 -4.16
CA ALA A 292 -13.28 8.50 -2.98
C ALA A 292 -12.92 7.80 -1.66
N GLY A 293 -12.74 6.48 -1.70
CA GLY A 293 -12.43 5.69 -0.51
C GLY A 293 -13.60 5.65 0.48
N VAL A 294 -13.35 6.06 1.72
CA VAL A 294 -14.35 6.15 2.78
C VAL A 294 -14.81 7.59 3.06
N ARG A 295 -14.43 8.53 2.20
CA ARG A 295 -14.65 9.96 2.41
C ARG A 295 -15.89 10.45 1.68
N ALA A 296 -16.95 10.80 2.43
CA ALA A 296 -18.19 11.31 1.88
C ALA A 296 -18.01 12.66 1.15
N ASP A 297 -17.17 13.55 1.69
CA ASP A 297 -16.88 14.87 1.07
C ASP A 297 -16.16 14.73 -0.29
N VAL A 298 -15.34 13.70 -0.47
CA VAL A 298 -14.68 13.42 -1.76
C VAL A 298 -15.67 12.76 -2.73
N ARG A 299 -16.50 11.83 -2.23
CA ARG A 299 -17.60 11.26 -3.03
C ARG A 299 -18.50 12.35 -3.58
N ASP A 300 -18.96 13.27 -2.73
CA ASP A 300 -19.90 14.34 -3.13
C ASP A 300 -19.25 15.26 -4.17
N TYR A 301 -17.97 15.57 -4.01
CA TYR A 301 -17.20 16.30 -5.00
C TYR A 301 -17.14 15.58 -6.37
N PHE A 302 -16.90 14.27 -6.37
CA PHE A 302 -16.85 13.47 -7.59
C PHE A 302 -18.24 13.29 -8.22
N VAL A 303 -19.29 13.16 -7.41
CA VAL A 303 -20.67 13.12 -7.91
C VAL A 303 -21.02 14.44 -8.61
N GLN A 304 -20.67 15.58 -8.01
CA GLN A 304 -20.87 16.87 -8.64
C GLN A 304 -20.08 16.99 -9.95
N ALA A 305 -18.80 16.59 -9.95
CA ALA A 305 -17.98 16.58 -11.16
C ALA A 305 -18.58 15.71 -12.26
N LYS A 306 -19.11 14.53 -11.93
CA LYS A 306 -19.80 13.64 -12.88
C LYS A 306 -21.05 14.31 -13.44
N ASN A 307 -21.89 14.90 -12.60
CA ASN A 307 -23.11 15.59 -13.04
C ASN A 307 -22.81 16.76 -13.97
N ASP A 308 -21.73 17.50 -13.72
CA ASP A 308 -21.32 18.64 -14.56
C ASP A 308 -20.75 18.19 -15.93
N LEU A 309 -20.02 17.07 -15.97
CA LEU A 309 -19.22 16.68 -17.14
C LEU A 309 -19.88 15.57 -17.97
N LEU A 310 -20.40 14.52 -17.30
CA LEU A 310 -20.78 13.25 -17.89
C LEU A 310 -21.94 12.61 -17.11
N PRO A 311 -23.11 13.26 -16.94
CA PRO A 311 -24.16 12.85 -16.02
C PRO A 311 -24.65 11.41 -16.26
N ASP A 312 -24.84 11.00 -17.51
CA ASP A 312 -25.42 9.73 -17.87
C ASP A 312 -24.39 8.65 -18.26
N SER A 313 -23.10 8.99 -18.23
CA SER A 313 -22.06 8.03 -18.66
C SER A 313 -21.87 6.90 -17.66
N PRO A 314 -22.00 5.62 -18.06
CA PRO A 314 -21.67 4.48 -17.23
C PRO A 314 -20.15 4.28 -17.08
N ASN A 315 -19.37 4.97 -17.92
CA ASN A 315 -17.92 4.82 -18.01
C ASN A 315 -17.17 5.77 -17.03
N LEU A 316 -17.85 6.78 -16.45
CA LEU A 316 -17.33 7.53 -15.32
C LEU A 316 -17.96 6.99 -14.02
N ARG A 317 -17.16 6.24 -13.25
CA ARG A 317 -17.59 5.51 -12.05
C ARG A 317 -17.01 6.12 -10.81
N ILE A 318 -17.78 6.12 -9.71
CA ILE A 318 -17.34 6.62 -8.41
C ILE A 318 -17.32 5.45 -7.43
N LEU A 319 -16.15 5.17 -6.86
CA LEU A 319 -15.97 4.13 -5.86
C LEU A 319 -15.93 4.75 -4.47
N TYR A 320 -16.93 4.42 -3.67
CA TYR A 320 -17.08 4.90 -2.31
C TYR A 320 -17.78 3.83 -1.45
N ALA A 321 -17.31 3.64 -0.24
CA ALA A 321 -18.09 2.96 0.80
C ALA A 321 -17.77 3.62 2.16
N PRO A 322 -18.75 3.80 3.05
CA PRO A 322 -18.53 4.39 4.37
C PRO A 322 -17.71 3.47 5.28
N GLU A 323 -17.87 2.14 5.11
CA GLU A 323 -17.14 1.13 5.86
C GLU A 323 -15.87 0.70 5.13
N LYS A 324 -14.75 0.63 5.89
CA LYS A 324 -13.42 0.35 5.32
C LYS A 324 -13.33 -1.06 4.70
N SER A 325 -13.93 -2.06 5.33
CA SER A 325 -13.98 -3.43 4.82
C SER A 325 -14.68 -3.50 3.46
N GLU A 326 -15.82 -2.83 3.35
CA GLU A 326 -16.58 -2.72 2.11
C GLU A 326 -15.78 -1.95 1.03
N TYR A 327 -15.14 -0.86 1.42
CA TYR A 327 -14.28 -0.11 0.51
C TYR A 327 -13.13 -0.98 -0.04
N PHE A 328 -12.46 -1.76 0.81
CA PHE A 328 -11.37 -2.63 0.35
C PHE A 328 -11.87 -3.70 -0.62
N ARG A 329 -13.05 -4.28 -0.36
CA ARG A 329 -13.68 -5.24 -1.25
C ARG A 329 -14.03 -4.62 -2.62
N LEU A 330 -14.67 -3.45 -2.65
CA LEU A 330 -15.00 -2.73 -3.87
C LEU A 330 -13.74 -2.32 -4.64
N PHE A 331 -12.71 -1.85 -3.94
CA PHE A 331 -11.45 -1.47 -4.54
C PHE A 331 -10.74 -2.68 -5.18
N ALA A 332 -10.70 -3.82 -4.48
CA ALA A 332 -10.12 -5.04 -5.02
C ALA A 332 -10.86 -5.50 -6.30
N GLN A 333 -12.19 -5.46 -6.31
CA GLN A 333 -12.98 -5.75 -7.51
C GLN A 333 -12.64 -4.82 -8.68
N ALA A 334 -12.51 -3.52 -8.44
CA ALA A 334 -12.13 -2.55 -9.46
C ALA A 334 -10.71 -2.78 -9.99
N VAL A 335 -9.76 -3.13 -9.11
CA VAL A 335 -8.36 -3.38 -9.46
C VAL A 335 -8.21 -4.53 -10.45
N ARG A 336 -9.06 -5.55 -10.43
CA ARG A 336 -9.02 -6.67 -11.38
C ARG A 336 -9.17 -6.23 -12.85
N THR A 337 -9.92 -5.18 -13.09
CA THR A 337 -10.14 -4.62 -14.43
C THR A 337 -9.34 -3.34 -14.70
N THR A 338 -8.64 -2.83 -13.70
CA THR A 338 -7.80 -1.63 -13.82
C THR A 338 -6.57 -1.90 -14.67
N ASP A 339 -6.38 -1.12 -15.72
CA ASP A 339 -5.18 -1.17 -16.55
C ASP A 339 -4.10 -0.22 -16.07
N ILE A 340 -4.49 0.95 -15.58
CA ILE A 340 -3.60 1.99 -15.08
C ILE A 340 -4.11 2.46 -13.72
N LEU A 341 -3.25 2.44 -12.70
CA LEU A 341 -3.57 3.00 -11.39
C LEU A 341 -2.85 4.34 -11.22
N TRP A 342 -3.63 5.40 -11.04
CA TRP A 342 -3.12 6.73 -10.76
C TRP A 342 -3.39 7.09 -9.30
N THR A 343 -2.34 7.28 -8.54
CA THR A 343 -2.44 7.55 -7.11
C THR A 343 -1.19 8.25 -6.59
N LYS A 344 -1.28 8.81 -5.39
CA LYS A 344 -0.06 9.22 -4.69
C LYS A 344 0.77 7.99 -4.30
N PRO A 345 2.11 8.08 -4.30
CA PRO A 345 2.98 6.95 -4.01
C PRO A 345 2.98 6.59 -2.52
N SER A 346 1.96 5.86 -2.08
CA SER A 346 1.79 5.31 -0.74
C SER A 346 1.87 3.77 -0.76
N GLU A 347 1.17 3.08 0.12
CA GLU A 347 1.07 1.61 0.12
C GLU A 347 0.56 1.03 -1.22
N LEU A 348 -0.23 1.79 -1.96
CA LEU A 348 -0.69 1.39 -3.29
C LEU A 348 0.45 1.25 -4.32
N SER A 349 1.63 1.79 -4.02
CA SER A 349 2.84 1.58 -4.83
C SER A 349 3.15 0.09 -5.00
N PHE A 350 2.86 -0.75 -4.01
CA PHE A 350 3.12 -2.19 -4.06
C PHE A 350 2.16 -2.95 -4.97
N TYR A 351 1.05 -2.33 -5.38
CA TYR A 351 0.12 -2.90 -6.37
C TYR A 351 0.75 -3.03 -7.78
N CYS A 352 1.89 -2.38 -8.02
CA CYS A 352 2.68 -2.63 -9.23
C CYS A 352 3.08 -4.10 -9.36
N GLY A 353 3.19 -4.85 -8.26
CA GLY A 353 3.42 -6.30 -8.27
C GLY A 353 2.29 -7.10 -8.95
N LEU A 354 1.08 -6.52 -9.04
CA LEU A 354 -0.03 -7.06 -9.82
C LEU A 354 0.10 -6.77 -11.34
N GLY A 355 1.23 -6.22 -11.78
CA GLY A 355 1.43 -5.79 -13.15
C GLY A 355 0.54 -4.61 -13.54
N ILE A 356 0.33 -3.66 -12.63
CA ILE A 356 -0.39 -2.43 -12.89
C ILE A 356 0.63 -1.29 -12.91
N PRO A 357 0.79 -0.54 -14.00
CA PRO A 357 1.65 0.64 -14.03
C PRO A 357 1.06 1.72 -13.13
N ILE A 358 1.92 2.37 -12.33
CA ILE A 358 1.51 3.40 -11.38
C ILE A 358 1.81 4.78 -11.95
N ILE A 359 0.79 5.58 -12.23
CA ILE A 359 0.96 7.02 -12.44
C ILE A 359 1.00 7.67 -11.06
N MET A 360 2.08 8.37 -10.76
CA MET A 360 2.34 8.93 -9.44
C MET A 360 1.94 10.39 -9.38
N SER A 361 0.92 10.72 -8.58
CA SER A 361 0.68 12.10 -8.19
C SER A 361 1.83 12.66 -7.34
N PRO A 362 2.03 13.99 -7.30
CA PRO A 362 3.11 14.59 -6.53
C PRO A 362 3.10 14.13 -5.05
N PRO A 363 4.24 13.65 -4.52
CA PRO A 363 4.33 13.19 -3.15
C PRO A 363 4.20 14.36 -2.17
N ILE A 364 3.42 14.17 -1.11
CA ILE A 364 3.22 15.15 -0.03
C ILE A 364 4.18 14.88 1.13
N GLY A 365 4.37 13.61 1.51
CA GLY A 365 5.16 13.19 2.66
C GLY A 365 6.57 12.67 2.31
N ALA A 366 7.42 12.50 3.35
CA ALA A 366 8.76 11.92 3.17
C ALA A 366 8.68 10.47 2.68
N GLN A 367 7.80 9.65 3.28
CA GLN A 367 7.58 8.27 2.88
C GLN A 367 7.15 8.17 1.42
N GLU A 368 6.23 9.05 0.98
CA GLU A 368 5.75 9.08 -0.40
C GLU A 368 6.87 9.41 -1.40
N ARG A 369 7.80 10.32 -1.06
CA ARG A 369 8.99 10.59 -1.89
C ARG A 369 9.87 9.34 -2.06
N TYR A 370 10.01 8.55 -1.01
CA TYR A 370 10.81 7.31 -1.07
C TYR A 370 10.07 6.18 -1.80
N ASN A 371 8.77 6.06 -1.64
CA ASN A 371 7.95 5.13 -2.41
C ASN A 371 8.00 5.47 -3.91
N ALA A 372 7.90 6.76 -4.27
CA ALA A 372 8.07 7.22 -5.64
C ALA A 372 9.46 6.86 -6.21
N LYS A 373 10.51 7.12 -5.41
CA LYS A 373 11.87 6.76 -5.80
C LYS A 373 12.01 5.25 -6.04
N TRP A 374 11.46 4.42 -5.16
CA TRP A 374 11.47 2.98 -5.32
C TRP A 374 10.71 2.53 -6.58
N LEU A 375 9.52 3.09 -6.85
CA LEU A 375 8.77 2.80 -8.08
C LEU A 375 9.54 3.14 -9.35
N MET A 376 10.26 4.28 -9.35
CA MET A 376 11.13 4.66 -10.48
C MET A 376 12.33 3.73 -10.61
N GLU A 377 12.98 3.34 -9.50
CA GLU A 377 14.13 2.42 -9.49
C GLU A 377 13.74 1.04 -10.07
N ILE A 378 12.54 0.55 -9.79
CA ILE A 378 12.05 -0.71 -10.38
C ILE A 378 11.34 -0.51 -11.73
N GLN A 379 11.26 0.72 -12.23
CA GLN A 379 10.62 1.09 -13.50
C GLN A 379 9.12 0.74 -13.59
N ALA A 380 8.41 0.76 -12.47
CA ALA A 380 6.99 0.43 -12.38
C ALA A 380 6.10 1.66 -12.18
N GLY A 381 6.68 2.83 -11.95
CA GLY A 381 5.99 4.09 -11.74
C GLY A 381 6.45 5.17 -12.70
N ILE A 382 5.51 6.00 -13.13
CA ILE A 382 5.72 7.16 -14.01
C ILE A 382 5.17 8.37 -13.27
N ALA A 383 5.95 9.45 -13.18
CA ALA A 383 5.43 10.70 -12.62
C ALA A 383 4.31 11.24 -13.52
N GLN A 384 3.21 11.72 -12.92
CA GLN A 384 2.17 12.38 -13.70
C GLN A 384 2.71 13.65 -14.35
N ASP A 385 2.18 13.97 -15.51
CA ASP A 385 2.22 15.31 -16.07
C ASP A 385 0.96 16.10 -15.67
N ASP A 386 0.67 17.22 -16.29
CA ASP A 386 -0.48 18.05 -15.95
C ASP A 386 -1.79 17.28 -16.20
N PRO A 387 -2.65 17.09 -15.18
CA PRO A 387 -3.91 16.36 -15.33
C PRO A 387 -4.87 16.94 -16.38
N ARG A 388 -4.76 18.23 -16.70
CA ARG A 388 -5.57 18.91 -17.72
C ARG A 388 -5.30 18.41 -19.15
N TYR A 389 -4.16 17.80 -19.38
CA TYR A 389 -3.74 17.28 -20.69
C TYR A 389 -3.60 15.75 -20.69
N THR A 390 -4.34 15.07 -19.82
CA THR A 390 -4.30 13.60 -19.69
C THR A 390 -4.58 12.88 -21.01
N SER A 391 -5.50 13.41 -21.83
CA SER A 391 -5.84 12.83 -23.14
C SER A 391 -4.70 12.86 -24.15
N GLU A 392 -3.68 13.68 -23.91
CA GLU A 392 -2.49 13.77 -24.74
C GLU A 392 -1.36 12.89 -24.16
N TRP A 393 -0.72 13.32 -23.08
CA TRP A 393 0.49 12.68 -22.57
C TRP A 393 0.29 11.22 -22.12
N LEU A 394 -0.89 10.86 -21.58
CA LEU A 394 -1.15 9.49 -21.15
C LEU A 394 -1.24 8.55 -22.36
N PHE A 395 -1.85 9.03 -23.46
CA PHE A 395 -1.99 8.27 -24.69
C PHE A 395 -0.68 8.21 -25.49
N ASP A 396 0.18 9.22 -25.38
CA ASP A 396 1.55 9.13 -25.91
C ASP A 396 2.34 8.03 -25.21
N LEU A 397 2.26 7.93 -23.89
CA LEU A 397 2.88 6.84 -23.12
C LEU A 397 2.28 5.47 -23.48
N LEU A 398 0.96 5.40 -23.67
CA LEU A 398 0.26 4.18 -24.06
C LEU A 398 0.71 3.72 -25.45
N ASN A 399 0.69 4.62 -26.44
CA ASN A 399 1.04 4.33 -27.83
C ASN A 399 2.54 4.00 -28.00
N ALA A 400 3.39 4.53 -27.14
CA ALA A 400 4.81 4.21 -27.09
C ALA A 400 5.11 2.86 -26.38
N GLY A 401 4.10 2.16 -25.80
CA GLY A 401 4.28 0.91 -25.06
C GLY A 401 4.88 1.08 -23.65
N ARG A 402 5.10 2.32 -23.21
CA ARG A 402 5.77 2.63 -21.92
C ARG A 402 4.98 2.13 -20.72
N LEU A 403 3.64 2.14 -20.81
CA LEU A 403 2.77 1.65 -19.74
C LEU A 403 2.82 0.12 -19.63
N ALA A 404 2.91 -0.60 -20.76
CA ALA A 404 3.11 -2.05 -20.77
C ALA A 404 4.47 -2.44 -20.19
N GLU A 405 5.54 -1.69 -20.53
CA GLU A 405 6.88 -1.88 -19.95
C GLU A 405 6.87 -1.67 -18.42
N ALA A 406 6.22 -0.62 -17.94
CA ALA A 406 6.10 -0.34 -16.50
C ALA A 406 5.31 -1.43 -15.76
N ALA A 407 4.21 -1.90 -16.36
CA ALA A 407 3.42 -3.03 -15.85
C ALA A 407 4.27 -4.30 -15.72
N TRP A 408 4.99 -4.65 -16.77
CA TRP A 408 5.86 -5.82 -16.82
C TRP A 408 7.02 -5.73 -15.83
N SER A 409 7.67 -4.58 -15.74
CA SER A 409 8.73 -4.31 -14.77
C SER A 409 8.23 -4.46 -13.33
N GLY A 410 7.06 -3.92 -13.00
CA GLY A 410 6.43 -4.05 -11.69
C GLY A 410 6.16 -5.52 -11.34
N PHE A 411 5.55 -6.26 -12.26
CA PHE A 411 5.29 -7.68 -12.09
C PHE A 411 6.56 -8.50 -11.85
N LEU A 412 7.63 -8.25 -12.59
CA LEU A 412 8.89 -8.99 -12.45
C LEU A 412 9.68 -8.61 -11.19
N LYS A 413 9.69 -7.33 -10.79
CA LYS A 413 10.61 -6.81 -9.78
C LYS A 413 9.99 -6.66 -8.39
N ALA A 414 8.69 -6.35 -8.29
CA ALA A 414 8.02 -6.27 -7.01
C ALA A 414 7.64 -7.65 -6.48
N ARG A 415 7.74 -7.83 -5.16
CA ARG A 415 7.31 -9.05 -4.49
C ARG A 415 5.79 -9.05 -4.33
N LYS A 416 5.14 -10.11 -4.78
CA LYS A 416 3.68 -10.19 -4.88
C LYS A 416 3.03 -11.23 -3.96
N THR A 417 3.80 -12.18 -3.45
CA THR A 417 3.28 -13.30 -2.63
C THR A 417 3.28 -13.02 -1.13
N GLY A 418 3.34 -11.74 -0.72
CA GLY A 418 3.50 -11.33 0.68
C GLY A 418 2.50 -11.99 1.62
N THR A 419 1.22 -12.05 1.26
CA THR A 419 0.16 -12.68 2.07
C THR A 419 0.43 -14.16 2.30
N TYR A 420 0.77 -14.91 1.26
CA TYR A 420 1.10 -16.34 1.37
C TYR A 420 2.34 -16.58 2.22
N LYS A 421 3.39 -15.78 2.03
CA LYS A 421 4.62 -15.89 2.84
C LYS A 421 4.38 -15.58 4.30
N ILE A 422 3.53 -14.59 4.61
CA ILE A 422 3.13 -14.30 5.98
C ILE A 422 2.45 -15.54 6.61
N PHE A 423 1.52 -16.18 5.91
CA PHE A 423 0.88 -17.40 6.39
C PHE A 423 1.89 -18.53 6.65
N ASP A 424 2.81 -18.74 5.72
CA ASP A 424 3.84 -19.78 5.85
C ASP A 424 4.76 -19.51 7.05
N ILE A 425 5.19 -18.26 7.26
CA ILE A 425 6.04 -17.87 8.39
C ILE A 425 5.28 -18.00 9.72
N LEU A 426 4.02 -17.61 9.77
CA LEU A 426 3.20 -17.77 10.99
C LEU A 426 3.04 -19.25 11.37
N LYS A 427 3.01 -20.14 10.39
CA LYS A 427 2.90 -21.60 10.61
C LYS A 427 4.23 -22.25 10.98
N THR A 428 5.34 -21.86 10.33
CA THR A 428 6.63 -22.55 10.42
C THR A 428 7.70 -21.81 11.23
N GLY A 429 7.48 -20.51 11.50
CA GLY A 429 8.48 -19.61 12.11
C GLY A 429 9.60 -19.18 11.16
N THR A 430 9.67 -19.72 9.94
CA THR A 430 10.76 -19.52 8.98
C THR A 430 10.24 -19.11 7.60
N MET A 431 11.05 -18.36 6.85
CA MET A 431 10.75 -18.02 5.46
C MET A 431 11.38 -19.07 4.53
N GLN A 432 10.53 -19.77 3.79
CA GLN A 432 11.00 -20.69 2.76
C GLN A 432 11.45 -19.92 1.51
N HIS A 433 12.49 -20.42 0.87
CA HIS A 433 13.00 -19.90 -0.40
C HIS A 433 12.11 -20.36 -1.55
N ASP A 434 11.62 -19.43 -2.37
CA ASP A 434 10.85 -19.80 -3.55
C ASP A 434 11.78 -20.25 -4.67
N PRO A 435 11.59 -21.47 -5.21
CA PRO A 435 12.42 -21.96 -6.31
C PRO A 435 12.14 -21.28 -7.66
N SER A 436 11.03 -20.54 -7.75
CA SER A 436 10.59 -19.85 -8.97
C SER A 436 10.69 -18.33 -8.85
N PRO A 437 11.28 -17.62 -9.83
CA PRO A 437 11.30 -16.17 -9.88
C PRO A 437 9.91 -15.53 -9.88
N LEU A 438 8.91 -16.25 -10.39
CA LEU A 438 7.51 -15.80 -10.43
C LEU A 438 6.89 -15.67 -9.04
N LYS A 439 7.32 -16.49 -8.09
CA LYS A 439 6.75 -16.57 -6.74
C LYS A 439 7.48 -15.69 -5.71
N ARG A 440 8.40 -14.87 -6.14
CA ARG A 440 9.11 -13.96 -5.24
C ARG A 440 8.30 -12.73 -4.86
#